data_2f0ef7460e4c639593ae0d514f37e9e4
#
_entry.id   2f0ef7460e4c639593ae0d514f37e9e4
#
_cell.length_a   1.000
_cell.length_b   1.000
_cell.length_c   1.000
_cell.angle_alpha   90.00
_cell.angle_beta   90.00
_cell.angle_gamma   90.00
#
_symmetry.space_group_name_H-M   'P 1'
#
loop_
_entity.id
_entity.type
_entity.pdbx_description
1 polymer ?
#
loop_
_entity_poly.entity_id
_entity_poly.type
_entity_poly.pdbx_seq_one_letter_code
_entity_poly.pdbx_strand_id
1 'polypeptide(L)'
;MSSQRIKTPCVGLCSTVYGDLVCRGCKRFHHEVVNWNLYDAEEKRAVWSRLEQLLAQVMAAKLEVFDAARLRLQLEQRQIRFVPEQSPYCWAYQLIARGSRLINQIEAYGVALLPEFRDWSLPDLRDAIDREFFLLSEAHYQRYIAPSFLPAIDR
;
A
#
# COMPACT_ATOMS: atom_id res chain seq x y z
N MET A 1 -21.38 -21.93 6.34
CA MET A 1 -20.29 -21.29 5.60
C MET A 1 -20.04 -19.92 6.16
N SER A 2 -18.94 -19.74 6.84
CA SER A 2 -18.55 -18.42 7.27
C SER A 2 -18.08 -17.64 6.04
N SER A 3 -18.87 -16.68 5.59
CA SER A 3 -18.38 -15.69 4.66
C SER A 3 -17.24 -14.97 5.36
N GLN A 4 -16.00 -15.21 4.95
CA GLN A 4 -14.86 -14.48 5.48
C GLN A 4 -15.07 -13.00 5.19
N ARG A 5 -15.25 -12.25 6.25
CA ARG A 5 -15.43 -10.81 6.17
C ARG A 5 -14.13 -10.19 5.67
N ILE A 6 -14.17 -9.57 4.51
CA ILE A 6 -13.00 -8.90 3.96
C ILE A 6 -12.76 -7.61 4.75
N LYS A 7 -11.56 -7.51 5.33
CA LYS A 7 -11.20 -6.37 6.18
C LYS A 7 -11.10 -5.09 5.37
N THR A 8 -11.37 -3.97 6.03
CA THR A 8 -11.12 -2.66 5.44
C THR A 8 -9.62 -2.37 5.37
N PRO A 9 -9.12 -1.74 4.27
CA PRO A 9 -7.74 -1.27 4.20
C PRO A 9 -7.43 -0.06 5.09
N CYS A 10 -8.41 0.46 5.83
CA CYS A 10 -8.24 1.64 6.66
C CYS A 10 -7.08 1.48 7.66
N VAL A 11 -6.22 2.49 7.72
CA VAL A 11 -5.07 2.52 8.64
C VAL A 11 -5.29 3.45 9.84
N GLY A 12 -6.56 3.90 10.03
CA GLY A 12 -6.92 4.79 11.13
C GLY A 12 -6.84 6.27 10.80
N LEU A 13 -6.27 6.63 9.66
CA LEU A 13 -6.22 8.01 9.17
C LEU A 13 -7.04 8.10 7.88
N CYS A 14 -8.11 8.91 7.89
CA CYS A 14 -8.99 9.06 6.72
C CYS A 14 -9.02 10.51 6.27
N SER A 15 -8.20 10.85 5.26
CA SER A 15 -8.13 12.22 4.75
C SER A 15 -9.31 12.60 3.85
N THR A 16 -10.11 11.61 3.42
CA THR A 16 -11.29 11.88 2.59
C THR A 16 -12.35 12.69 3.33
N VAL A 17 -12.37 12.64 4.66
CA VAL A 17 -13.28 13.48 5.46
C VAL A 17 -12.94 14.97 5.36
N TYR A 18 -11.74 15.30 4.89
CA TYR A 18 -11.31 16.67 4.67
C TYR A 18 -11.36 17.07 3.19
N GLY A 19 -12.00 16.25 2.35
CA GLY A 19 -12.21 16.56 0.94
C GLY A 19 -11.24 15.92 -0.04
N ASP A 20 -10.29 15.12 0.42
CA ASP A 20 -9.38 14.41 -0.49
C ASP A 20 -10.12 13.34 -1.28
N LEU A 21 -9.88 13.29 -2.58
CA LEU A 21 -10.46 12.27 -3.47
C LEU A 21 -9.76 10.92 -3.32
N VAL A 22 -8.51 10.92 -2.87
CA VAL A 22 -7.73 9.74 -2.54
C VAL A 22 -7.31 9.85 -1.08
N CYS A 23 -7.58 8.82 -0.29
CA CYS A 23 -7.18 8.82 1.11
C CYS A 23 -5.66 8.72 1.25
N ARG A 24 -5.05 9.66 1.97
CA ARG A 24 -3.60 9.68 2.20
C ARG A 24 -3.12 8.48 3.03
N GLY A 25 -3.99 7.94 3.87
CA GLY A 25 -3.65 6.76 4.67
C GLY A 25 -3.68 5.48 3.86
N CYS A 26 -4.86 5.02 3.48
CA CYS A 26 -5.03 3.71 2.83
C CYS A 26 -5.01 3.76 1.30
N LYS A 27 -5.00 4.95 0.71
CA LYS A 27 -4.98 5.18 -0.75
C LYS A 27 -6.25 4.73 -1.47
N ARG A 28 -7.32 4.39 -0.75
CA ARG A 28 -8.64 4.17 -1.37
C ARG A 28 -9.18 5.49 -1.93
N PHE A 29 -10.01 5.37 -2.96
CA PHE A 29 -10.74 6.53 -3.48
C PHE A 29 -11.89 6.89 -2.56
N HIS A 30 -12.29 8.15 -2.56
CA HIS A 30 -13.36 8.65 -1.68
C HIS A 30 -14.62 7.81 -1.79
N HIS A 31 -15.09 7.49 -2.99
CA HIS A 31 -16.29 6.68 -3.18
C HIS A 31 -16.13 5.26 -2.64
N GLU A 32 -14.92 4.70 -2.67
CA GLU A 32 -14.65 3.37 -2.11
C GLU A 32 -14.70 3.37 -0.58
N VAL A 33 -14.22 4.45 0.04
CA VAL A 33 -14.30 4.62 1.49
C VAL A 33 -15.76 4.71 1.92
N VAL A 34 -16.52 5.57 1.26
CA VAL A 34 -17.94 5.84 1.60
C VAL A 34 -18.80 4.59 1.38
N ASN A 35 -18.58 3.87 0.29
CA ASN A 35 -19.41 2.74 -0.12
C ASN A 35 -18.87 1.38 0.32
N TRP A 36 -17.81 1.33 1.11
CA TRP A 36 -17.13 0.08 1.45
C TRP A 36 -18.08 -0.99 1.98
N ASN A 37 -18.96 -0.61 2.90
CA ASN A 37 -19.89 -1.56 3.51
C ASN A 37 -20.99 -2.03 2.55
N LEU A 38 -21.18 -1.33 1.43
CA LEU A 38 -22.13 -1.71 0.39
C LEU A 38 -21.52 -2.62 -0.68
N TYR A 39 -20.18 -2.71 -0.72
CA TYR A 39 -19.48 -3.53 -1.68
C TYR A 39 -19.63 -5.01 -1.35
N ASP A 40 -19.77 -5.83 -2.39
CA ASP A 40 -19.67 -7.28 -2.23
C ASP A 40 -18.20 -7.72 -2.07
N ALA A 41 -18.00 -9.02 -1.86
CA ALA A 41 -16.65 -9.54 -1.64
C ALA A 41 -15.74 -9.36 -2.86
N GLU A 42 -16.29 -9.48 -4.06
CA GLU A 42 -15.52 -9.30 -5.30
C GLU A 42 -15.06 -7.86 -5.47
N GLU A 43 -15.94 -6.90 -5.23
CA GLU A 43 -15.60 -5.47 -5.30
C GLU A 43 -14.52 -5.11 -4.26
N LYS A 44 -14.63 -5.62 -3.04
CA LYS A 44 -13.62 -5.41 -2.00
C LYS A 44 -12.26 -6.01 -2.38
N ARG A 45 -12.25 -7.22 -2.96
CA ARG A 45 -11.00 -7.84 -3.41
C ARG A 45 -10.37 -7.06 -4.56
N ALA A 46 -11.17 -6.49 -5.45
CA ALA A 46 -10.66 -5.65 -6.53
C ALA A 46 -9.94 -4.42 -5.99
N VAL A 47 -10.48 -3.77 -4.96
CA VAL A 47 -9.83 -2.64 -4.28
C VAL A 47 -8.50 -3.08 -3.67
N TRP A 48 -8.49 -4.17 -2.91
CA TRP A 48 -7.27 -4.71 -2.32
C TRP A 48 -6.21 -5.06 -3.37
N SER A 49 -6.64 -5.67 -4.47
CA SER A 49 -5.73 -6.05 -5.57
C SER A 49 -5.08 -4.83 -6.19
N ARG A 50 -5.84 -3.76 -6.43
CA ARG A 50 -5.28 -2.52 -6.96
C ARG A 50 -4.26 -1.91 -6.02
N LEU A 51 -4.59 -1.83 -4.73
CA LEU A 51 -3.68 -1.28 -3.72
C LEU A 51 -2.39 -2.09 -3.63
N GLU A 52 -2.50 -3.42 -3.66
CA GLU A 52 -1.35 -4.32 -3.66
C GLU A 52 -0.45 -4.10 -4.88
N GLN A 53 -1.04 -4.06 -6.07
CA GLN A 53 -0.27 -3.91 -7.30
C GLN A 53 0.49 -2.57 -7.36
N LEU A 54 -0.17 -1.49 -6.98
CA LEU A 54 0.47 -0.16 -6.97
C LEU A 54 1.59 -0.10 -5.94
N LEU A 55 1.35 -0.60 -4.74
CA LEU A 55 2.37 -0.61 -3.70
C LEU A 55 3.56 -1.49 -4.08
N ALA A 56 3.30 -2.69 -4.60
CA ALA A 56 4.37 -3.58 -5.04
C ALA A 56 5.22 -2.95 -6.15
N GLN A 57 4.59 -2.20 -7.05
CA GLN A 57 5.30 -1.48 -8.10
C GLN A 57 6.23 -0.41 -7.53
N VAL A 58 5.76 0.38 -6.57
CA VAL A 58 6.58 1.39 -5.89
C VAL A 58 7.76 0.75 -5.18
N MET A 59 7.49 -0.34 -4.46
CA MET A 59 8.51 -1.05 -3.69
C MET A 59 9.58 -1.67 -4.59
N ALA A 60 9.19 -2.33 -5.68
CA ALA A 60 10.12 -2.97 -6.60
C ALA A 60 11.06 -1.98 -7.29
N ALA A 61 10.67 -0.71 -7.40
CA ALA A 61 11.52 0.35 -7.93
C ALA A 61 12.60 0.82 -6.95
N LYS A 62 12.54 0.41 -5.69
CA LYS A 62 13.44 0.90 -4.63
C LYS A 62 14.27 -0.19 -3.96
N LEU A 63 13.77 -1.41 -3.93
CA LEU A 63 14.42 -2.50 -3.22
C LEU A 63 14.11 -3.84 -3.87
N GLU A 64 14.86 -4.85 -3.45
CA GLU A 64 14.66 -6.23 -3.87
C GLU A 64 14.41 -7.10 -2.65
N VAL A 65 13.40 -7.93 -2.69
CA VAL A 65 13.18 -8.98 -1.68
C VAL A 65 13.91 -10.22 -2.18
N PHE A 66 15.10 -10.47 -1.67
CA PHE A 66 15.92 -11.59 -2.12
C PHE A 66 15.67 -12.88 -1.32
N ASP A 67 15.03 -12.77 -0.15
CA ASP A 67 14.69 -13.92 0.68
C ASP A 67 13.34 -13.68 1.37
N ALA A 68 12.27 -14.02 0.68
CA ALA A 68 10.91 -13.81 1.19
C ALA A 68 10.62 -14.64 2.44
N ALA A 69 11.17 -15.85 2.55
CA ALA A 69 10.97 -16.69 3.72
C ALA A 69 11.59 -16.06 4.97
N ARG A 70 12.78 -15.47 4.82
CA ARG A 70 13.44 -14.75 5.92
C ARG A 70 12.64 -13.52 6.31
N LEU A 71 12.15 -12.77 5.33
CA LEU A 71 11.33 -11.57 5.59
C LEU A 71 10.08 -11.95 6.39
N ARG A 72 9.37 -12.99 5.96
CA ARG A 72 8.18 -13.47 6.67
C ARG A 72 8.51 -13.84 8.11
N LEU A 73 9.57 -14.62 8.32
CA LEU A 73 9.99 -15.03 9.66
C LEU A 73 10.30 -13.83 10.56
N GLN A 74 11.01 -12.85 10.04
CA GLN A 74 11.36 -11.64 10.80
C GLN A 74 10.11 -10.82 11.17
N LEU A 75 9.16 -10.69 10.25
CA LEU A 75 7.90 -10.00 10.53
C LEU A 75 7.10 -10.70 11.63
N GLU A 76 7.03 -12.03 11.55
CA GLU A 76 6.32 -12.84 12.56
C GLU A 76 6.99 -12.72 13.94
N GLN A 77 8.31 -12.81 14.00
CA GLN A 77 9.07 -12.72 15.25
C GLN A 77 8.94 -11.33 15.90
N ARG A 78 8.80 -10.28 15.09
CA ARG A 78 8.66 -8.91 15.58
C ARG A 78 7.21 -8.48 15.75
N GLN A 79 6.27 -9.39 15.48
CA GLN A 79 4.84 -9.13 15.59
C GLN A 79 4.38 -7.95 14.72
N ILE A 80 5.02 -7.77 13.58
CA ILE A 80 4.60 -6.79 12.57
C ILE A 80 3.53 -7.43 11.70
N ARG A 81 2.38 -6.79 11.60
CA ARG A 81 1.26 -7.29 10.81
C ARG A 81 1.55 -7.17 9.32
N PHE A 82 1.26 -8.23 8.60
CA PHE A 82 1.31 -8.28 7.14
C PHE A 82 0.24 -9.24 6.64
N VAL A 83 -0.08 -9.15 5.35
CA VAL A 83 -1.07 -10.03 4.71
C VAL A 83 -0.31 -11.10 3.94
N PRO A 84 -0.30 -12.36 4.41
CA PRO A 84 0.51 -13.42 3.79
C PRO A 84 0.20 -13.67 2.31
N GLU A 85 -1.04 -13.41 1.88
CA GLU A 85 -1.49 -13.61 0.51
C GLU A 85 -1.01 -12.53 -0.45
N GLN A 86 -0.52 -11.40 0.07
CA GLN A 86 0.01 -10.32 -0.74
C GLN A 86 1.45 -10.61 -1.20
N SER A 87 1.91 -9.82 -2.16
CA SER A 87 3.30 -9.86 -2.61
C SER A 87 4.27 -9.61 -1.45
N PRO A 88 5.43 -10.31 -1.41
CA PRO A 88 6.48 -10.02 -0.43
C PRO A 88 6.95 -8.57 -0.45
N TYR A 89 6.80 -7.86 -1.55
CA TYR A 89 7.10 -6.43 -1.61
C TYR A 89 6.15 -5.61 -0.72
N CYS A 90 4.91 -6.03 -0.58
CA CYS A 90 3.98 -5.41 0.38
C CYS A 90 4.38 -5.73 1.83
N TRP A 91 4.92 -6.91 2.09
CA TRP A 91 5.48 -7.25 3.40
C TRP A 91 6.67 -6.35 3.74
N ALA A 92 7.54 -6.12 2.78
CA ALA A 92 8.69 -5.23 2.95
C ALA A 92 8.24 -3.80 3.29
N TYR A 93 7.14 -3.34 2.72
CA TYR A 93 6.55 -2.05 3.10
C TYR A 93 6.17 -2.03 4.58
N GLN A 94 5.53 -3.07 5.08
CA GLN A 94 5.15 -3.14 6.49
C GLN A 94 6.37 -3.10 7.41
N LEU A 95 7.44 -3.77 7.02
CA LEU A 95 8.71 -3.73 7.74
C LEU A 95 9.25 -2.29 7.84
N ILE A 96 9.31 -1.60 6.72
CA ILE A 96 9.84 -0.22 6.66
C ILE A 96 8.91 0.74 7.38
N ALA A 97 7.59 0.62 7.17
CA ALA A 97 6.62 1.52 7.76
C ALA A 97 6.61 1.46 9.29
N ARG A 98 6.81 0.27 9.85
CA ARG A 98 6.70 0.05 11.30
C ARG A 98 8.04 -0.07 12.00
N GLY A 99 9.09 -0.46 11.30
CA GLY A 99 10.39 -0.76 11.89
C GLY A 99 11.52 0.15 11.45
N SER A 100 11.27 1.17 10.65
CA SER A 100 12.33 1.96 10.02
C SER A 100 13.34 2.56 11.00
N ARG A 101 12.94 2.87 12.23
CA ARG A 101 13.82 3.45 13.24
C ARG A 101 14.64 2.41 14.01
N LEU A 102 14.24 1.13 13.93
CA LEU A 102 14.83 0.05 14.71
C LEU A 102 15.72 -0.86 13.86
N ILE A 103 15.69 -0.71 12.54
CA ILE A 103 16.44 -1.55 11.62
C ILE A 103 17.81 -0.93 11.36
N ASN A 104 18.86 -1.68 11.67
CA ASN A 104 20.24 -1.26 11.39
C ASN A 104 20.72 -1.78 10.03
N GLN A 105 20.40 -3.03 9.71
CA GLN A 105 20.78 -3.67 8.46
C GLN A 105 19.58 -4.38 7.86
N ILE A 106 19.01 -3.79 6.81
CA ILE A 106 17.80 -4.32 6.18
C ILE A 106 18.07 -5.69 5.51
N GLU A 107 19.31 -5.96 5.14
CA GLU A 107 19.70 -7.23 4.53
C GLU A 107 19.47 -8.42 5.46
N ALA A 108 19.53 -8.20 6.77
CA ALA A 108 19.21 -9.25 7.74
C ALA A 108 17.74 -9.71 7.67
N TYR A 109 16.90 -8.92 7.03
CA TYR A 109 15.47 -9.21 6.85
C TYR A 109 15.15 -9.78 5.47
N GLY A 110 16.16 -10.12 4.67
CA GLY A 110 15.95 -10.65 3.33
C GLY A 110 15.61 -9.60 2.28
N VAL A 111 15.96 -8.35 2.54
CA VAL A 111 15.67 -7.21 1.67
C VAL A 111 16.95 -6.45 1.39
N ALA A 112 17.15 -6.03 0.15
CA ALA A 112 18.30 -5.20 -0.24
C ALA A 112 17.79 -3.96 -0.97
N LEU A 113 18.30 -2.79 -0.58
CA LEU A 113 17.99 -1.55 -1.29
C LEU A 113 18.70 -1.54 -2.64
N LEU A 114 18.05 -1.00 -3.68
CA LEU A 114 18.70 -0.77 -4.95
C LEU A 114 19.82 0.26 -4.79
N PRO A 115 20.85 0.25 -5.65
CA PRO A 115 22.03 1.12 -5.49
C PRO A 115 21.69 2.59 -5.30
N GLU A 116 20.63 3.08 -5.95
CA GLU A 116 20.19 4.48 -5.86
C GLU A 116 19.74 4.87 -4.46
N PHE A 117 19.32 3.89 -3.65
CA PHE A 117 18.72 4.13 -2.33
C PHE A 117 19.57 3.65 -1.16
N ARG A 118 20.80 3.13 -1.43
CA ARG A 118 21.64 2.54 -0.39
C ARG A 118 22.01 3.51 0.73
N ASP A 119 22.17 4.79 0.39
CA ASP A 119 22.57 5.81 1.34
C ASP A 119 21.38 6.53 1.99
N TRP A 120 20.16 6.15 1.62
CA TRP A 120 18.97 6.74 2.19
C TRP A 120 18.69 6.16 3.58
N SER A 121 18.24 7.02 4.50
CA SER A 121 17.69 6.53 5.75
C SER A 121 16.37 5.80 5.47
N LEU A 122 16.05 4.80 6.29
CA LEU A 122 14.79 4.08 6.14
C LEU A 122 13.56 4.97 6.39
N PRO A 123 13.58 5.91 7.35
CA PRO A 123 12.49 6.87 7.48
C PRO A 123 12.26 7.73 6.23
N ASP A 124 13.33 8.20 5.59
CA ASP A 124 13.22 8.96 4.34
C ASP A 124 12.69 8.10 3.20
N LEU A 125 13.14 6.86 3.13
CA LEU A 125 12.64 5.89 2.15
C LEU A 125 11.15 5.62 2.36
N ARG A 126 10.73 5.43 3.61
CA ARG A 126 9.31 5.25 3.95
C ARG A 126 8.47 6.42 3.46
N ASP A 127 8.92 7.64 3.69
CA ASP A 127 8.19 8.84 3.29
C ASP A 127 8.10 8.96 1.76
N ALA A 128 9.18 8.61 1.05
CA ALA A 128 9.19 8.60 -0.40
C ALA A 128 8.25 7.53 -0.98
N ILE A 129 8.23 6.34 -0.39
CA ILE A 129 7.32 5.26 -0.79
C ILE A 129 5.87 5.71 -0.62
N ASP A 130 5.53 6.26 0.53
CA ASP A 130 4.17 6.69 0.81
C ASP A 130 3.72 7.79 -0.16
N ARG A 131 4.60 8.75 -0.45
CA ARG A 131 4.33 9.81 -1.41
C ARG A 131 4.09 9.27 -2.81
N GLU A 132 4.95 8.38 -3.28
CA GLU A 132 4.79 7.79 -4.61
C GLU A 132 3.53 6.94 -4.73
N PHE A 133 3.22 6.17 -3.70
CA PHE A 133 1.99 5.38 -3.66
C PHE A 133 0.77 6.30 -3.77
N PHE A 134 0.77 7.39 -3.03
CA PHE A 134 -0.30 8.38 -3.11
C PHE A 134 -0.40 9.00 -4.51
N LEU A 135 0.74 9.43 -5.08
CA LEU A 135 0.75 10.06 -6.41
C LEU A 135 0.29 9.10 -7.52
N LEU A 136 0.69 7.84 -7.46
CA LEU A 136 0.22 6.83 -8.41
C LEU A 136 -1.27 6.58 -8.25
N SER A 137 -1.77 6.57 -7.02
CA SER A 137 -3.20 6.41 -6.74
C SER A 137 -4.01 7.58 -7.27
N GLU A 138 -3.52 8.82 -7.11
CA GLU A 138 -4.14 10.01 -7.69
C GLU A 138 -4.16 9.95 -9.21
N ALA A 139 -3.03 9.58 -9.81
CA ALA A 139 -2.93 9.48 -11.26
C ALA A 139 -3.90 8.43 -11.81
N HIS A 140 -4.03 7.29 -11.13
CA HIS A 140 -4.99 6.25 -11.48
C HIS A 140 -6.43 6.77 -11.39
N TYR A 141 -6.74 7.49 -10.31
CA TYR A 141 -8.07 8.09 -10.13
C TYR A 141 -8.39 9.05 -11.27
N GLN A 142 -7.49 9.97 -11.57
CA GLN A 142 -7.70 10.97 -12.62
C GLN A 142 -7.87 10.35 -14.00
N ARG A 143 -7.13 9.30 -14.28
CA ARG A 143 -7.16 8.66 -15.60
C ARG A 143 -8.37 7.76 -15.80
N TYR A 144 -8.75 6.95 -14.80
CA TYR A 144 -9.71 5.87 -14.97
C TYR A 144 -11.03 6.09 -14.25
N ILE A 145 -11.06 6.87 -13.18
CA ILE A 145 -12.22 7.00 -12.31
C ILE A 145 -12.91 8.35 -12.47
N ALA A 146 -12.16 9.45 -12.41
CA ALA A 146 -12.72 10.80 -12.50
C ALA A 146 -13.59 11.02 -13.74
N PRO A 147 -13.22 10.53 -14.95
CA PRO A 147 -14.04 10.69 -16.12
C PRO A 147 -15.44 10.09 -15.99
N SER A 148 -15.61 9.04 -15.16
CA SER A 148 -16.90 8.40 -14.93
C SER A 148 -17.85 9.26 -14.10
N PHE A 149 -17.34 10.21 -13.34
CA PHE A 149 -18.11 11.09 -12.48
C PHE A 149 -18.31 12.49 -13.07
N LEU A 150 -17.62 12.82 -14.17
CA LEU A 150 -17.83 14.09 -14.85
C LEU A 150 -19.15 14.02 -15.62
N PRO A 151 -20.01 15.03 -15.49
CA PRO A 151 -21.18 15.13 -16.37
C PRO A 151 -20.69 15.17 -17.81
N ALA A 152 -21.46 14.56 -18.74
CA ALA A 152 -21.19 14.64 -20.17
C ALA A 152 -21.44 16.08 -20.62
N ILE A 153 -20.50 16.96 -20.30
CA ILE A 153 -20.51 18.34 -20.75
C ILE A 153 -19.78 18.39 -22.08
N ASP A 154 -20.53 18.70 -23.09
CA ASP A 154 -20.06 19.20 -24.39
C ASP A 154 -18.74 18.62 -24.88
N ARG A 155 -18.88 17.54 -25.54
CA ARG A 155 -17.79 17.08 -26.41
C ARG A 155 -17.95 17.69 -27.81
#